data_06ab0a9124b06cc62f8ab38d35ba1070
#
_entry.id   06ab0a9124b06cc62f8ab38d35ba1070
#
_cell.length_a   1.000
_cell.length_b   1.000
_cell.length_c   1.000
_cell.angle_alpha   90.00
_cell.angle_beta   90.00
_cell.angle_gamma   90.00
#
_symmetry.space_group_name_H-M   'P 1'
#
loop_
_entity.id
_entity.type
_entity.pdbx_description
1 polymer ?
#
loop_
_entity_poly.entity_id
_entity_poly.type
_entity_poly.pdbx_seq_one_letter_code
_entity_poly.pdbx_strand_id
1 'polypeptide(L)'
;MKKRILALWVFFTLVFTFSFSTIALADSQPEIVGTSAIIMDLETKEIVYSKNIDEKKQPASITKLMTALLLAENKSKTDLLTYPAAALNEAPYSYGLNVHPVTPGDKFTAKDAMDILLLYSGNDIAYMIAENVGGTKDKFIDMMNEKAKALGMTNTNFVTPNGLDDNTDDHYTTAYDLALLLDAVYSNEWIRETMTKKESEVKSTNGPSAIVENRNKLIGVDGNIGGKTGYTEKSGRCLSALYQRNGHTLATVVLGSDYNFPVDTQVFEDTTNLANYGFNAQKEVFKAKDSEISEVTMEYNIIPLIGPKKTIKIPVTIHEDISLYPTDLEPELNSEVGKINVWTLSKDKSIGNATVSVKGYEKQYDVYSGISNMDIIKSNILYYILALLVLIIVVFLVLLIISKINRKRRNKKSRIYR
;
A
#
# COMPACT_ATOMS: atom_id res chain seq x y z
N MET A 1 33.95 -40.22 -39.49
CA MET A 1 34.29 -38.98 -38.83
C MET A 1 33.15 -37.96 -38.80
N LYS A 2 32.46 -37.64 -39.89
CA LYS A 2 31.38 -36.58 -39.92
C LYS A 2 30.19 -36.85 -38.97
N LYS A 3 29.76 -38.11 -38.76
CA LYS A 3 28.64 -38.41 -37.80
C LYS A 3 29.02 -38.28 -36.34
N ARG A 4 30.33 -38.44 -35.97
CA ARG A 4 30.80 -38.23 -34.58
C ARG A 4 30.97 -36.75 -34.26
N ILE A 5 31.32 -35.94 -35.22
CA ILE A 5 31.44 -34.49 -35.07
C ILE A 5 30.04 -33.86 -34.91
N LEU A 6 29.03 -34.35 -35.67
CA LEU A 6 27.65 -33.87 -35.56
C LEU A 6 27.06 -34.22 -34.17
N ALA A 7 27.33 -35.43 -33.66
CA ALA A 7 26.86 -35.82 -32.32
C ALA A 7 27.52 -35.00 -31.19
N LEU A 8 28.78 -34.60 -31.35
CA LEU A 8 29.48 -33.72 -30.40
C LEU A 8 28.91 -32.29 -30.44
N TRP A 9 28.53 -31.77 -31.63
CA TRP A 9 27.93 -30.48 -31.76
C TRP A 9 26.49 -30.42 -31.16
N VAL A 10 25.69 -31.46 -31.35
CA VAL A 10 24.36 -31.56 -30.73
C VAL A 10 24.45 -31.71 -29.21
N PHE A 11 25.45 -32.46 -28.71
CA PHE A 11 25.69 -32.58 -27.27
C PHE A 11 26.19 -31.25 -26.67
N PHE A 12 27.04 -30.51 -27.35
CA PHE A 12 27.54 -29.20 -26.89
C PHE A 12 26.43 -28.14 -26.92
N THR A 13 25.55 -28.12 -27.90
CA THR A 13 24.39 -27.22 -27.94
C THR A 13 23.37 -27.57 -26.86
N LEU A 14 23.12 -28.85 -26.57
CA LEU A 14 22.23 -29.29 -25.48
C LEU A 14 22.81 -28.93 -24.09
N VAL A 15 24.11 -29.05 -23.89
CA VAL A 15 24.78 -28.69 -22.62
C VAL A 15 24.77 -27.14 -22.43
N PHE A 16 24.90 -26.37 -23.54
CA PHE A 16 24.91 -24.90 -23.45
C PHE A 16 23.51 -24.31 -23.21
N THR A 17 22.45 -24.98 -23.62
CA THR A 17 21.08 -24.52 -23.33
C THR A 17 20.62 -24.81 -21.90
N PHE A 18 21.29 -25.72 -21.18
CA PHE A 18 21.00 -26.00 -19.76
C PHE A 18 21.79 -25.11 -18.76
N SER A 19 22.71 -24.28 -19.23
CA SER A 19 23.60 -23.50 -18.34
C SER A 19 23.13 -22.09 -18.04
N PHE A 20 21.95 -21.67 -18.48
CA PHE A 20 21.35 -20.38 -18.10
C PHE A 20 20.00 -20.55 -17.41
N SER A 21 19.92 -21.49 -16.47
CA SER A 21 18.99 -21.28 -15.38
C SER A 21 19.60 -20.16 -14.53
N THR A 22 19.18 -18.93 -14.76
CA THR A 22 19.28 -17.92 -13.73
C THR A 22 18.50 -18.48 -12.55
N ILE A 23 19.23 -18.98 -11.55
CA ILE A 23 18.66 -19.12 -10.22
C ILE A 23 18.27 -17.70 -9.87
N ALA A 24 17.00 -17.37 -9.99
CA ALA A 24 16.45 -16.24 -9.25
C ALA A 24 16.72 -16.60 -7.79
N LEU A 25 17.79 -16.06 -7.23
CA LEU A 25 17.95 -15.99 -5.79
C LEU A 25 16.70 -15.26 -5.32
N ALA A 26 15.81 -15.97 -4.67
CA ALA A 26 14.78 -15.33 -3.88
C ALA A 26 15.52 -14.33 -3.01
N ASP A 27 15.21 -13.05 -3.15
CA ASP A 27 15.88 -11.99 -2.41
C ASP A 27 15.64 -12.32 -0.93
N SER A 28 16.71 -12.70 -0.22
CA SER A 28 16.57 -13.07 1.19
C SER A 28 16.02 -11.85 1.92
N GLN A 29 15.02 -12.04 2.78
CA GLN A 29 14.48 -10.98 3.63
C GLN A 29 15.64 -10.21 4.29
N PRO A 30 15.54 -8.87 4.39
CA PRO A 30 16.63 -8.08 4.95
C PRO A 30 16.86 -8.43 6.42
N GLU A 31 18.11 -8.69 6.78
CA GLU A 31 18.48 -8.87 8.19
C GLU A 31 18.47 -7.50 8.86
N ILE A 32 17.58 -7.32 9.81
CA ILE A 32 17.44 -6.11 10.62
C ILE A 32 17.30 -6.45 12.11
N VAL A 33 17.95 -5.69 12.96
CA VAL A 33 17.88 -5.81 14.42
C VAL A 33 16.61 -5.15 14.95
N GLY A 34 16.17 -4.06 14.34
CA GLY A 34 14.94 -3.35 14.71
C GLY A 34 13.75 -4.30 14.90
N THR A 35 12.98 -4.11 15.98
CA THR A 35 11.88 -5.00 16.37
C THR A 35 10.62 -4.81 15.54
N SER A 36 10.40 -3.62 14.99
CA SER A 36 9.34 -3.32 14.01
C SER A 36 9.92 -2.55 12.84
N ALA A 37 9.50 -2.88 11.61
CA ALA A 37 9.95 -2.15 10.43
C ALA A 37 8.96 -2.26 9.27
N ILE A 38 8.96 -1.23 8.40
CA ILE A 38 8.15 -1.19 7.19
C ILE A 38 8.91 -0.52 6.06
N ILE A 39 8.64 -0.96 4.84
CA ILE A 39 8.90 -0.20 3.62
C ILE A 39 7.56 0.01 2.92
N MET A 40 7.24 1.27 2.64
CA MET A 40 6.08 1.66 1.85
C MET A 40 6.54 2.41 0.60
N ASP A 41 6.05 2.00 -0.54
CA ASP A 41 6.17 2.74 -1.79
C ASP A 41 5.25 3.96 -1.75
N LEU A 42 5.80 5.18 -1.86
CA LEU A 42 5.00 6.40 -1.75
C LEU A 42 4.21 6.74 -3.02
N GLU A 43 4.48 6.09 -4.13
CA GLU A 43 3.74 6.29 -5.38
C GLU A 43 2.53 5.37 -5.45
N THR A 44 2.71 4.09 -5.14
CA THR A 44 1.65 3.08 -5.22
C THR A 44 0.91 2.86 -3.90
N LYS A 45 1.50 3.23 -2.76
CA LYS A 45 1.08 2.95 -1.38
C LYS A 45 1.16 1.46 -1.02
N GLU A 46 1.83 0.67 -1.84
CA GLU A 46 2.07 -0.74 -1.53
C GLU A 46 3.09 -0.90 -0.40
N ILE A 47 2.86 -1.91 0.44
CA ILE A 47 3.84 -2.31 1.45
C ILE A 47 4.78 -3.31 0.80
N VAL A 48 6.06 -2.92 0.71
CA VAL A 48 7.12 -3.71 0.09
C VAL A 48 7.76 -4.69 1.08
N TYR A 49 7.77 -4.31 2.36
CA TYR A 49 8.28 -5.10 3.47
C TYR A 49 7.51 -4.80 4.75
N SER A 50 7.26 -5.82 5.56
CA SER A 50 6.61 -5.70 6.86
C SER A 50 7.31 -6.58 7.89
N LYS A 51 7.44 -6.05 9.11
CA LYS A 51 7.88 -6.74 10.31
C LYS A 51 7.20 -6.11 11.51
N ASN A 52 6.23 -6.78 12.12
CA ASN A 52 5.51 -6.29 13.30
C ASN A 52 4.97 -4.86 13.12
N ILE A 53 4.43 -4.53 11.94
CA ILE A 53 4.12 -3.14 11.55
C ILE A 53 3.00 -2.50 12.35
N ASP A 54 2.16 -3.28 13.03
CA ASP A 54 1.05 -2.85 13.87
C ASP A 54 1.37 -2.90 15.36
N GLU A 55 2.57 -3.34 15.74
CA GLU A 55 2.98 -3.36 17.14
C GLU A 55 3.18 -1.93 17.66
N LYS A 56 2.52 -1.61 18.78
CA LYS A 56 2.65 -0.31 19.43
C LYS A 56 4.05 -0.14 20.04
N LYS A 57 4.74 0.91 19.64
CA LYS A 57 6.08 1.28 20.09
C LYS A 57 6.13 2.75 20.47
N GLN A 58 7.05 3.11 21.33
CA GLN A 58 7.34 4.51 21.62
C GLN A 58 8.11 5.13 20.43
N PRO A 59 7.62 6.23 19.85
CA PRO A 59 8.25 6.86 18.68
C PRO A 59 9.51 7.65 19.00
N ALA A 60 9.78 7.95 20.25
CA ALA A 60 10.80 8.90 20.64
C ALA A 60 10.72 10.20 19.80
N SER A 61 11.86 10.78 19.43
CA SER A 61 11.90 12.01 18.64
C SER A 61 11.39 11.91 17.19
N ILE A 62 10.94 10.73 16.71
CA ILE A 62 10.20 10.68 15.44
C ILE A 62 8.88 11.45 15.53
N THR A 63 8.30 11.56 16.72
CA THR A 63 7.17 12.45 17.05
C THR A 63 7.30 13.84 16.43
N LYS A 64 8.53 14.38 16.34
CA LYS A 64 8.80 15.72 15.81
C LYS A 64 8.46 15.87 14.32
N LEU A 65 8.23 14.78 13.58
CA LEU A 65 7.68 14.85 12.23
C LEU A 65 6.23 15.39 12.26
N MET A 66 5.41 14.96 13.22
CA MET A 66 4.06 15.51 13.41
C MET A 66 4.11 16.97 13.85
N THR A 67 5.03 17.31 14.75
CA THR A 67 5.25 18.71 15.18
C THR A 67 5.66 19.61 14.02
N ALA A 68 6.54 19.09 13.12
CA ALA A 68 6.96 19.78 11.91
C ALA A 68 5.79 19.97 10.93
N LEU A 69 4.95 18.94 10.75
CA LEU A 69 3.79 19.01 9.87
C LEU A 69 2.81 20.09 10.33
N LEU A 70 2.48 20.13 11.61
CA LEU A 70 1.59 21.14 12.18
C LEU A 70 2.21 22.55 12.13
N LEU A 71 3.52 22.68 12.33
CA LEU A 71 4.20 23.95 12.14
C LEU A 71 4.06 24.45 10.70
N ALA A 72 4.33 23.60 9.73
CA ALA A 72 4.28 23.96 8.31
C ALA A 72 2.86 24.26 7.80
N GLU A 73 1.85 23.66 8.41
CA GLU A 73 0.43 23.91 8.07
C GLU A 73 -0.12 25.22 8.68
N ASN A 74 0.48 25.71 9.77
CA ASN A 74 -0.06 26.85 10.54
C ASN A 74 0.80 28.10 10.51
N LYS A 75 2.05 28.03 10.03
CA LYS A 75 3.00 29.13 10.02
C LYS A 75 3.74 29.23 8.69
N SER A 76 4.13 30.44 8.33
CA SER A 76 5.06 30.70 7.23
C SER A 76 6.52 30.65 7.72
N LYS A 77 7.48 30.43 6.81
CA LYS A 77 8.93 30.35 7.13
C LYS A 77 9.45 31.58 7.90
N THR A 78 8.85 32.75 7.69
CA THR A 78 9.26 34.02 8.25
C THR A 78 8.56 34.41 9.55
N ASP A 79 7.52 33.68 9.97
CA ASP A 79 6.81 33.96 11.21
C ASP A 79 7.76 33.83 12.41
N LEU A 80 7.58 34.72 13.39
CA LEU A 80 8.39 34.71 14.59
C LEU A 80 7.69 33.93 15.71
N LEU A 81 8.37 32.92 16.21
CA LEU A 81 7.93 32.09 17.33
C LEU A 81 8.63 32.56 18.59
N THR A 82 7.88 32.85 19.64
CA THR A 82 8.43 33.34 20.93
C THR A 82 8.82 32.13 21.79
N TYR A 83 10.03 32.13 22.32
CA TYR A 83 10.55 31.11 23.22
C TYR A 83 9.91 31.24 24.60
N PRO A 84 9.10 30.30 25.08
CA PRO A 84 8.40 30.41 26.35
C PRO A 84 9.30 29.97 27.53
N ALA A 85 9.04 30.51 28.72
CA ALA A 85 9.79 30.13 29.93
C ALA A 85 9.70 28.63 30.25
N ALA A 86 8.57 28.00 29.94
CA ALA A 86 8.35 26.55 30.17
C ALA A 86 9.27 25.69 29.34
N ALA A 87 9.71 26.12 28.15
CA ALA A 87 10.64 25.38 27.29
C ALA A 87 12.01 25.12 27.96
N LEU A 88 12.41 25.95 28.90
CA LEU A 88 13.66 25.75 29.67
C LEU A 88 13.62 24.50 30.57
N ASN A 89 12.43 23.98 30.86
CA ASN A 89 12.25 22.79 31.71
C ASN A 89 12.30 21.45 30.92
N GLU A 90 12.39 21.53 29.58
CA GLU A 90 12.50 20.31 28.76
C GLU A 90 13.86 19.63 29.02
N ALA A 91 13.83 18.29 28.91
CA ALA A 91 14.99 17.48 29.31
C ALA A 91 16.27 17.83 28.56
N PRO A 92 17.41 17.77 29.28
CA PRO A 92 18.70 18.30 28.82
C PRO A 92 19.27 17.69 27.55
N TYR A 93 19.11 16.42 27.30
CA TYR A 93 19.65 15.79 26.07
C TYR A 93 18.90 16.25 24.80
N SER A 94 18.03 17.17 24.99
CA SER A 94 17.23 17.67 23.92
C SER A 94 17.70 18.95 23.33
N TYR A 95 18.61 19.68 23.99
CA TYR A 95 18.91 20.89 23.46
C TYR A 95 20.25 21.06 23.25
N GLY A 96 21.16 20.86 23.74
CA GLY A 96 22.54 21.13 23.44
C GLY A 96 22.70 22.20 22.38
N LEU A 97 21.78 23.11 22.28
CA LEU A 97 21.84 24.13 21.27
C LEU A 97 22.92 25.10 21.62
N ASN A 98 23.90 25.17 20.76
CA ASN A 98 24.98 26.17 20.91
C ASN A 98 24.46 27.60 20.70
N VAL A 99 23.16 27.80 20.50
CA VAL A 99 22.50 29.13 20.50
C VAL A 99 22.25 29.67 21.90
N HIS A 100 22.54 28.88 22.93
CA HIS A 100 22.47 29.36 24.29
C HIS A 100 23.51 30.46 24.58
N PRO A 101 23.16 31.41 25.46
CA PRO A 101 21.92 31.43 26.24
C PRO A 101 20.71 31.90 25.44
N VAL A 102 19.62 31.08 25.39
CA VAL A 102 18.30 31.50 24.95
C VAL A 102 17.52 31.98 26.16
N THR A 103 16.87 33.11 26.07
CA THR A 103 16.10 33.71 27.16
C THR A 103 14.60 33.65 26.83
N PRO A 104 13.71 33.40 27.81
CA PRO A 104 12.29 33.57 27.60
C PRO A 104 11.95 34.93 26.99
N GLY A 105 11.16 34.92 25.91
CA GLY A 105 10.86 36.12 25.12
C GLY A 105 11.72 36.31 23.88
N ASP A 106 12.85 35.61 23.76
CA ASP A 106 13.59 35.52 22.49
C ASP A 106 12.70 34.93 21.39
N LYS A 107 13.00 35.28 20.14
CA LYS A 107 12.23 34.79 19.00
C LYS A 107 13.11 34.07 18.01
N PHE A 108 12.57 33.02 17.42
CA PHE A 108 13.13 32.33 16.27
C PHE A 108 12.21 32.51 15.07
N THR A 109 12.76 32.57 13.87
CA THR A 109 11.91 32.37 12.69
C THR A 109 11.36 30.93 12.69
N ALA A 110 10.17 30.71 12.13
CA ALA A 110 9.61 29.37 12.01
C ALA A 110 10.54 28.47 11.16
N LYS A 111 11.30 29.06 10.21
CA LYS A 111 12.36 28.38 9.48
C LYS A 111 13.45 27.84 10.40
N ASP A 112 14.00 28.70 11.27
CA ASP A 112 15.06 28.28 12.17
C ASP A 112 14.56 27.25 13.19
N ALA A 113 13.33 27.44 13.69
CA ALA A 113 12.67 26.46 14.55
C ALA A 113 12.51 25.09 13.85
N MET A 114 12.10 25.07 12.57
CA MET A 114 11.99 23.85 11.77
C MET A 114 13.35 23.17 11.59
N ASP A 115 14.40 23.95 11.28
CA ASP A 115 15.75 23.44 11.10
C ASP A 115 16.27 22.81 12.41
N ILE A 116 16.12 23.49 13.55
CA ILE A 116 16.51 22.95 14.86
C ILE A 116 15.69 21.69 15.21
N LEU A 117 14.39 21.70 14.95
CA LEU A 117 13.47 20.59 15.24
C LEU A 117 13.89 19.33 14.50
N LEU A 118 14.11 19.43 13.19
CA LEU A 118 14.32 18.26 12.33
C LEU A 118 15.78 17.81 12.27
N LEU A 119 16.73 18.73 12.19
CA LEU A 119 18.14 18.38 12.08
C LEU A 119 18.70 17.99 13.45
N TYR A 120 18.61 18.88 14.42
CA TYR A 120 19.22 18.71 15.75
C TYR A 120 18.33 17.94 16.74
N SER A 121 17.00 17.94 16.53
CA SER A 121 16.03 17.29 17.41
C SER A 121 15.78 18.04 18.74
N GLY A 122 15.74 19.41 18.72
CA GLY A 122 15.51 20.22 19.93
C GLY A 122 14.16 19.93 20.57
N ASN A 123 14.15 19.49 21.85
CA ASN A 123 12.90 19.22 22.59
C ASN A 123 12.25 20.51 23.06
N ASP A 124 13.04 21.45 23.54
CA ASP A 124 12.64 22.81 23.92
C ASP A 124 12.02 23.56 22.73
N ILE A 125 12.57 23.39 21.53
CA ILE A 125 12.02 23.97 20.30
C ILE A 125 10.70 23.32 19.90
N ALA A 126 10.54 22.01 20.09
CA ALA A 126 9.25 21.34 19.88
C ALA A 126 8.18 21.90 20.84
N TYR A 127 8.54 22.16 22.10
CA TYR A 127 7.67 22.79 23.06
C TYR A 127 7.33 24.24 22.66
N MET A 128 8.32 25.02 22.25
CA MET A 128 8.10 26.36 21.71
C MET A 128 7.12 26.37 20.54
N ILE A 129 7.30 25.46 19.62
CA ILE A 129 6.39 25.31 18.46
C ILE A 129 4.97 24.99 18.95
N ALA A 130 4.84 24.05 19.89
CA ALA A 130 3.53 23.67 20.44
C ALA A 130 2.77 24.86 21.03
N GLU A 131 3.42 25.71 21.82
CA GLU A 131 2.76 26.89 22.37
C GLU A 131 2.46 27.97 21.34
N ASN A 132 3.32 28.16 20.34
CA ASN A 132 3.10 29.21 19.32
C ASN A 132 2.06 28.78 18.24
N VAL A 133 1.84 27.51 18.05
CA VAL A 133 0.85 26.99 17.10
C VAL A 133 -0.47 26.66 17.80
N GLY A 134 -0.44 25.90 18.89
CA GLY A 134 -1.63 25.49 19.64
C GLY A 134 -2.13 26.53 20.64
N GLY A 135 -1.33 27.53 20.97
CA GLY A 135 -1.57 28.48 22.08
C GLY A 135 -1.25 27.89 23.45
N THR A 136 -1.38 26.58 23.63
CA THR A 136 -0.89 25.80 24.77
C THR A 136 -0.39 24.45 24.31
N LYS A 137 0.51 23.83 25.10
CA LYS A 137 1.00 22.47 24.82
C LYS A 137 -0.16 21.47 24.66
N ASP A 138 -1.14 21.51 25.58
CA ASP A 138 -2.23 20.55 25.58
C ASP A 138 -3.12 20.64 24.32
N LYS A 139 -3.47 21.84 23.90
CA LYS A 139 -4.19 22.06 22.63
C LYS A 139 -3.39 21.60 21.42
N PHE A 140 -2.08 21.78 21.46
CA PHE A 140 -1.23 21.29 20.39
C PHE A 140 -1.20 19.76 20.33
N ILE A 141 -1.19 19.08 21.48
CA ILE A 141 -1.31 17.62 21.57
C ILE A 141 -2.65 17.15 21.00
N ASP A 142 -3.76 17.87 21.31
CA ASP A 142 -5.05 17.59 20.70
C ASP A 142 -4.96 17.69 19.16
N MET A 143 -4.36 18.76 18.64
CA MET A 143 -4.13 18.93 17.20
C MET A 143 -3.28 17.79 16.60
N MET A 144 -2.23 17.32 17.31
CA MET A 144 -1.41 16.18 16.86
C MET A 144 -2.26 14.92 16.72
N ASN A 145 -3.12 14.61 17.69
CA ASN A 145 -3.97 13.42 17.67
C ASN A 145 -5.11 13.53 16.64
N GLU A 146 -5.69 14.73 16.47
CA GLU A 146 -6.65 14.97 15.39
C GLU A 146 -6.01 14.77 14.01
N LYS A 147 -4.79 15.30 13.83
CA LYS A 147 -4.03 15.12 12.58
C LYS A 147 -3.66 13.67 12.34
N ALA A 148 -3.22 12.94 13.36
CA ALA A 148 -2.95 11.51 13.27
C ALA A 148 -4.19 10.73 12.80
N LYS A 149 -5.35 11.01 13.40
CA LYS A 149 -6.61 10.42 12.98
C LYS A 149 -6.97 10.77 11.53
N ALA A 150 -6.77 12.02 11.12
CA ALA A 150 -7.03 12.47 9.74
C ALA A 150 -6.12 11.80 8.70
N LEU A 151 -4.90 11.42 9.09
CA LEU A 151 -3.95 10.66 8.27
C LEU A 151 -4.19 9.15 8.29
N GLY A 152 -5.17 8.65 9.05
CA GLY A 152 -5.43 7.21 9.19
C GLY A 152 -4.49 6.49 10.17
N MET A 153 -3.73 7.22 10.99
CA MET A 153 -2.85 6.69 12.03
C MET A 153 -3.66 6.21 13.26
N THR A 154 -4.38 5.12 13.08
CA THR A 154 -5.38 4.65 14.06
C THR A 154 -4.78 4.01 15.32
N ASN A 155 -3.51 3.67 15.28
CA ASN A 155 -2.76 3.08 16.41
C ASN A 155 -1.71 4.03 16.97
N THR A 156 -1.96 5.34 16.88
CA THR A 156 -1.06 6.38 17.38
C THR A 156 -1.76 7.25 18.42
N ASN A 157 -1.03 7.55 19.49
CA ASN A 157 -1.43 8.52 20.51
C ASN A 157 -0.22 9.36 20.93
N PHE A 158 -0.28 10.65 20.69
CA PHE A 158 0.74 11.59 21.13
C PHE A 158 0.35 12.23 22.46
N VAL A 159 1.30 12.34 23.39
CA VAL A 159 1.13 13.02 24.68
C VAL A 159 2.20 14.09 24.94
N THR A 160 3.20 14.15 24.05
CA THR A 160 4.23 15.21 24.05
C THR A 160 4.54 15.66 22.63
N PRO A 161 4.94 16.95 22.42
CA PRO A 161 5.30 17.43 21.08
C PRO A 161 6.70 17.00 20.65
N ASN A 162 7.51 16.48 21.55
CA ASN A 162 8.92 16.15 21.34
C ASN A 162 9.22 14.63 21.35
N GLY A 163 8.30 13.81 21.87
CA GLY A 163 8.46 12.36 21.93
C GLY A 163 9.15 11.83 23.19
N LEU A 164 9.27 12.65 24.23
CA LEU A 164 9.72 12.17 25.55
C LEU A 164 8.62 11.31 26.19
N ASP A 165 9.01 10.18 26.74
CA ASP A 165 8.14 9.14 27.26
C ASP A 165 8.46 8.70 28.71
N ASP A 166 9.30 9.49 29.41
CA ASP A 166 9.84 9.15 30.74
C ASP A 166 8.78 8.85 31.79
N ASN A 167 7.59 9.44 31.68
CA ASN A 167 6.52 9.34 32.67
C ASN A 167 5.23 8.72 32.13
N THR A 168 5.25 8.08 30.97
CA THR A 168 4.03 7.56 30.36
C THR A 168 4.30 6.39 29.42
N ASP A 169 3.37 5.45 29.34
CA ASP A 169 3.30 4.42 28.31
C ASP A 169 2.24 4.75 27.25
N ASP A 170 1.50 5.87 27.44
CA ASP A 170 0.44 6.28 26.52
C ASP A 170 0.96 7.03 25.28
N HIS A 171 2.27 7.28 25.17
CA HIS A 171 2.90 7.87 24.00
C HIS A 171 3.38 6.80 23.05
N TYR A 172 2.55 6.41 22.10
CA TYR A 172 2.82 5.28 21.20
C TYR A 172 2.43 5.55 19.76
N THR A 173 2.99 4.77 18.88
CA THR A 173 2.69 4.70 17.44
C THR A 173 2.99 3.29 16.91
N THR A 174 2.86 3.09 15.60
CA THR A 174 3.25 1.86 14.90
C THR A 174 4.15 2.19 13.71
N ALA A 175 4.88 1.20 13.19
CA ALA A 175 5.69 1.42 11.98
C ALA A 175 4.81 1.79 10.78
N TYR A 176 3.61 1.20 10.67
CA TYR A 176 2.65 1.54 9.63
C TYR A 176 2.16 2.99 9.73
N ASP A 177 1.75 3.43 10.93
CA ASP A 177 1.27 4.80 11.16
C ASP A 177 2.37 5.83 10.85
N LEU A 178 3.63 5.52 11.20
CA LEU A 178 4.76 6.39 10.86
C LEU A 178 5.06 6.43 9.35
N ALA A 179 4.80 5.37 8.60
CA ALA A 179 4.90 5.39 7.14
C ALA A 179 3.84 6.33 6.53
N LEU A 180 2.61 6.37 7.08
CA LEU A 180 1.59 7.35 6.69
C LEU A 180 2.01 8.78 7.01
N LEU A 181 2.65 9.00 8.17
CA LEU A 181 3.19 10.30 8.52
C LEU A 181 4.33 10.72 7.58
N LEU A 182 5.23 9.78 7.21
CA LEU A 182 6.28 10.05 6.23
C LEU A 182 5.73 10.46 4.87
N ASP A 183 4.64 9.87 4.42
CA ASP A 183 3.96 10.26 3.18
C ASP A 183 3.44 11.71 3.26
N ALA A 184 2.81 12.07 4.38
CA ALA A 184 2.31 13.42 4.61
C ALA A 184 3.44 14.46 4.66
N VAL A 185 4.54 14.17 5.37
CA VAL A 185 5.69 15.10 5.46
C VAL A 185 6.47 15.19 4.15
N TYR A 186 6.55 14.07 3.37
CA TYR A 186 7.15 14.08 2.03
C TYR A 186 6.39 14.98 1.06
N SER A 187 5.07 15.02 1.18
CA SER A 187 4.20 15.88 0.37
C SER A 187 4.37 17.38 0.69
N ASN A 188 4.89 17.72 1.86
CA ASN A 188 5.17 19.11 2.24
C ASN A 188 6.57 19.55 1.80
N GLU A 189 6.65 20.48 0.85
CA GLU A 189 7.91 20.94 0.27
C GLU A 189 8.87 21.51 1.32
N TRP A 190 8.39 22.34 2.25
CA TRP A 190 9.23 22.93 3.27
C TRP A 190 9.88 21.90 4.20
N ILE A 191 9.09 20.90 4.64
CA ILE A 191 9.61 19.83 5.50
C ILE A 191 10.62 18.99 4.72
N ARG A 192 10.28 18.61 3.48
CA ARG A 192 11.16 17.84 2.60
C ARG A 192 12.49 18.54 2.35
N GLU A 193 12.48 19.84 2.00
CA GLU A 193 13.68 20.64 1.83
C GLU A 193 14.51 20.69 3.13
N THR A 194 13.86 20.82 4.28
CA THR A 194 14.57 20.87 5.56
C THR A 194 15.24 19.55 5.89
N MET A 195 14.55 18.43 5.70
CA MET A 195 15.09 17.10 6.01
C MET A 195 16.31 16.71 5.17
N THR A 196 16.47 17.30 3.97
CA THR A 196 17.62 17.00 3.08
C THR A 196 18.89 17.73 3.49
N LYS A 197 18.82 18.74 4.37
CA LYS A 197 19.99 19.51 4.78
C LYS A 197 20.90 18.67 5.66
N LYS A 198 22.22 18.78 5.46
CA LYS A 198 23.23 18.24 6.36
C LYS A 198 23.42 19.11 7.60
N GLU A 199 23.35 20.41 7.40
CA GLU A 199 23.50 21.42 8.45
C GLU A 199 22.70 22.69 8.09
N SER A 200 22.44 23.53 9.06
CA SER A 200 21.85 24.87 8.88
C SER A 200 22.37 25.86 9.93
N GLU A 201 22.58 27.10 9.51
CA GLU A 201 22.81 28.20 10.44
C GLU A 201 21.46 28.70 10.97
N VAL A 202 21.34 28.76 12.28
CA VAL A 202 20.14 29.20 13.03
C VAL A 202 20.47 30.20 14.07
N LYS A 203 19.52 31.08 14.42
CA LYS A 203 19.72 32.08 15.48
C LYS A 203 18.40 32.50 16.12
N SER A 204 18.46 32.91 17.40
CA SER A 204 17.40 33.71 18.03
C SER A 204 17.60 35.18 17.75
N THR A 205 16.59 36.02 18.04
CA THR A 205 16.63 37.46 17.83
C THR A 205 17.75 38.17 18.64
N ASN A 206 18.10 37.65 19.81
CA ASN A 206 19.09 38.22 20.70
C ASN A 206 20.33 37.35 20.91
N GLY A 207 20.32 36.14 20.38
CA GLY A 207 21.39 35.17 20.54
C GLY A 207 22.41 35.17 19.39
N PRO A 208 23.56 34.53 19.60
CA PRO A 208 24.52 34.28 18.53
C PRO A 208 23.93 33.27 17.51
N SER A 209 24.50 33.29 16.30
CA SER A 209 24.27 32.20 15.35
C SER A 209 24.91 30.90 15.84
N ALA A 210 24.26 29.78 15.52
CA ALA A 210 24.82 28.44 15.72
C ALA A 210 24.57 27.58 14.47
N ILE A 211 25.45 26.61 14.25
CA ILE A 211 25.26 25.58 13.23
C ILE A 211 24.62 24.36 13.88
N VAL A 212 23.49 23.91 13.34
CA VAL A 212 22.83 22.69 13.71
C VAL A 212 23.07 21.66 12.65
N GLU A 213 23.58 20.49 13.06
CA GLU A 213 23.88 19.36 12.17
C GLU A 213 22.76 18.34 12.19
N ASN A 214 22.51 17.70 11.04
CA ASN A 214 21.52 16.64 10.92
C ASN A 214 22.01 15.35 11.60
N ARG A 215 21.23 14.84 12.55
CA ARG A 215 21.52 13.59 13.25
C ARG A 215 21.31 12.34 12.40
N ASN A 216 20.60 12.45 11.26
CA ASN A 216 20.52 11.38 10.29
C ASN A 216 21.84 11.31 9.47
N LYS A 217 22.68 10.35 9.80
CA LYS A 217 24.00 10.15 9.16
C LYS A 217 23.90 9.64 7.71
N LEU A 218 22.69 9.25 7.26
CA LEU A 218 22.48 8.70 5.91
C LEU A 218 22.19 9.78 4.86
N ILE A 219 22.07 11.06 5.22
CA ILE A 219 21.72 12.12 4.27
C ILE A 219 22.67 12.15 3.06
N GLY A 220 22.09 11.90 1.87
CA GLY A 220 22.82 11.82 0.61
C GLY A 220 23.57 10.50 0.39
N VAL A 221 23.44 9.52 1.28
CA VAL A 221 24.00 8.18 1.13
C VAL A 221 22.95 7.27 0.50
N ASP A 222 23.30 6.55 -0.55
CA ASP A 222 22.48 5.52 -1.21
C ASP A 222 21.04 5.97 -1.55
N GLY A 223 20.87 7.25 -1.87
CA GLY A 223 19.58 7.83 -2.23
C GLY A 223 18.74 8.28 -1.03
N ASN A 224 19.28 8.32 0.19
CA ASN A 224 18.57 8.89 1.34
C ASN A 224 18.38 10.39 1.13
N ILE A 225 17.12 10.84 1.14
CA ILE A 225 16.72 12.24 0.93
C ILE A 225 16.17 12.90 2.19
N GLY A 226 16.20 12.22 3.33
CA GLY A 226 15.72 12.79 4.57
C GLY A 226 15.32 11.76 5.60
N GLY A 227 14.94 12.22 6.77
CA GLY A 227 14.44 11.36 7.83
C GLY A 227 14.58 12.00 9.21
N LYS A 228 14.08 11.27 10.22
CA LYS A 228 14.14 11.66 11.61
C LYS A 228 14.57 10.51 12.49
N THR A 229 15.65 10.72 13.24
CA THR A 229 16.13 9.79 14.26
C THR A 229 15.37 9.94 15.57
N GLY A 230 15.23 8.86 16.33
CA GLY A 230 14.67 8.85 17.67
C GLY A 230 15.47 7.93 18.59
N TYR A 231 15.50 8.26 19.89
CA TYR A 231 16.03 7.43 20.96
C TYR A 231 15.46 7.82 22.31
N THR A 232 14.96 6.85 23.04
CA THR A 232 14.80 6.86 24.49
C THR A 232 15.21 5.47 25.01
N GLU A 233 15.37 5.30 26.30
CA GLU A 233 15.67 3.97 26.85
C GLU A 233 14.55 2.95 26.58
N LYS A 234 13.29 3.42 26.57
CA LYS A 234 12.13 2.57 26.28
C LYS A 234 12.01 2.24 24.79
N SER A 235 12.26 3.21 23.91
CA SER A 235 12.04 3.04 22.47
C SER A 235 13.17 2.26 21.78
N GLY A 236 14.38 2.24 22.35
CA GLY A 236 15.57 1.88 21.60
C GLY A 236 15.88 2.90 20.50
N ARG A 237 16.75 2.56 19.55
CA ARG A 237 17.02 3.39 18.37
C ARG A 237 15.90 3.27 17.34
N CYS A 238 15.48 4.41 16.83
CA CYS A 238 14.45 4.52 15.82
C CYS A 238 14.89 5.44 14.67
N LEU A 239 14.49 5.12 13.45
CA LEU A 239 14.70 5.97 12.28
C LEU A 239 13.51 5.85 11.32
N SER A 240 12.89 6.97 11.00
CA SER A 240 11.98 7.11 9.87
C SER A 240 12.69 7.86 8.77
N ALA A 241 12.82 7.28 7.58
CA ALA A 241 13.62 7.84 6.50
C ALA A 241 12.96 7.71 5.13
N LEU A 242 13.33 8.62 4.25
CA LEU A 242 12.90 8.68 2.85
C LEU A 242 14.09 8.39 1.95
N TYR A 243 13.87 7.52 0.99
CA TYR A 243 14.86 7.18 -0.03
C TYR A 243 14.29 7.40 -1.42
N GLN A 244 15.10 7.94 -2.32
CA GLN A 244 14.70 8.12 -3.72
C GLN A 244 15.82 7.64 -4.65
N ARG A 245 15.47 6.75 -5.59
CA ARG A 245 16.35 6.28 -6.65
C ARG A 245 15.59 6.27 -7.97
N ASN A 246 16.16 6.85 -9.01
CA ASN A 246 15.56 6.91 -10.34
C ASN A 246 14.13 7.47 -10.38
N GLY A 247 13.82 8.42 -9.50
CA GLY A 247 12.49 9.03 -9.38
C GLY A 247 11.50 8.24 -8.51
N HIS A 248 11.80 7.02 -8.12
CA HIS A 248 10.98 6.18 -7.25
C HIS A 248 11.30 6.45 -5.77
N THR A 249 10.27 6.65 -4.95
CA THR A 249 10.42 7.08 -3.55
C THR A 249 9.86 6.03 -2.58
N LEU A 250 10.69 5.62 -1.63
CA LEU A 250 10.33 4.70 -0.55
C LEU A 250 10.36 5.41 0.81
N ALA A 251 9.34 5.16 1.63
CA ALA A 251 9.35 5.44 3.05
C ALA A 251 9.81 4.20 3.81
N THR A 252 10.82 4.34 4.67
CA THR A 252 11.31 3.27 5.53
C THR A 252 11.17 3.68 6.99
N VAL A 253 10.73 2.77 7.84
CA VAL A 253 10.66 2.97 9.28
C VAL A 253 11.31 1.79 9.97
N VAL A 254 12.20 2.06 10.92
CA VAL A 254 12.81 1.09 11.84
C VAL A 254 12.56 1.56 13.27
N LEU A 255 11.98 0.71 14.10
CA LEU A 255 11.71 0.96 15.51
C LEU A 255 12.37 -0.13 16.37
N GLY A 256 12.86 0.28 17.54
CA GLY A 256 13.43 -0.64 18.51
C GLY A 256 14.69 -1.35 18.01
N SER A 257 15.57 -0.65 17.29
CA SER A 257 16.90 -1.13 16.97
C SER A 257 17.86 -0.91 18.15
N ASP A 258 18.98 -1.65 18.16
CA ASP A 258 19.94 -1.61 19.25
C ASP A 258 20.70 -0.28 19.30
N TYR A 259 21.05 0.12 20.54
CA TYR A 259 21.99 1.19 20.79
C TYR A 259 23.37 0.63 21.14
N ASN A 260 24.23 0.53 20.16
CA ASN A 260 25.57 -0.03 20.30
C ASN A 260 26.58 1.08 20.64
N PHE A 261 26.61 1.50 21.93
CA PHE A 261 27.60 2.47 22.37
C PHE A 261 29.04 1.87 22.33
N PRO A 262 30.05 2.61 21.83
CA PRO A 262 30.03 4.02 21.42
C PRO A 262 29.73 4.27 19.94
N VAL A 263 29.58 3.22 19.12
CA VAL A 263 29.53 3.32 17.65
C VAL A 263 28.19 3.81 17.12
N ASP A 264 27.08 3.38 17.72
CA ASP A 264 25.70 3.81 17.41
C ASP A 264 25.37 3.82 15.90
N THR A 265 25.58 2.68 15.23
CA THR A 265 25.36 2.57 13.78
C THR A 265 24.21 1.65 13.40
N GLN A 266 23.75 0.77 14.28
CA GLN A 266 22.84 -0.33 13.95
C GLN A 266 21.56 0.14 13.25
N VAL A 267 20.88 1.18 13.76
CA VAL A 267 19.66 1.69 13.12
C VAL A 267 19.89 2.24 11.71
N PHE A 268 21.08 2.74 11.42
CA PHE A 268 21.45 3.20 10.07
C PHE A 268 21.72 2.03 9.14
N GLU A 269 22.35 0.96 9.65
CA GLU A 269 22.57 -0.28 8.91
C GLU A 269 21.25 -0.97 8.61
N ASP A 270 20.36 -1.14 9.60
CA ASP A 270 19.00 -1.66 9.43
C ASP A 270 18.24 -0.90 8.33
N THR A 271 18.26 0.44 8.40
CA THR A 271 17.53 1.29 7.45
C THR A 271 18.11 1.22 6.04
N THR A 272 19.44 1.12 5.92
CA THR A 272 20.12 0.96 4.62
C THR A 272 19.81 -0.40 4.00
N ASN A 273 19.82 -1.48 4.81
CA ASN A 273 19.45 -2.82 4.37
C ASN A 273 18.00 -2.87 3.87
N LEU A 274 17.09 -2.25 4.62
CA LEU A 274 15.69 -2.11 4.20
C LEU A 274 15.56 -1.38 2.87
N ALA A 275 16.20 -0.21 2.73
CA ALA A 275 16.11 0.56 1.50
C ALA A 275 16.66 -0.22 0.29
N ASN A 276 17.80 -0.89 0.45
CA ASN A 276 18.37 -1.72 -0.60
C ASN A 276 17.46 -2.89 -0.98
N TYR A 277 16.88 -3.58 -0.01
CA TYR A 277 15.87 -4.59 -0.27
C TYR A 277 14.68 -3.99 -1.03
N GLY A 278 14.11 -2.88 -0.57
CA GLY A 278 12.92 -2.28 -1.16
C GLY A 278 13.06 -1.89 -2.63
N PHE A 279 14.24 -1.36 -3.04
CA PHE A 279 14.49 -1.02 -4.45
C PHE A 279 14.76 -2.24 -5.34
N ASN A 280 15.10 -3.39 -4.77
CA ASN A 280 15.36 -4.63 -5.51
C ASN A 280 14.20 -5.63 -5.42
N ALA A 281 13.25 -5.42 -4.49
CA ALA A 281 12.14 -6.32 -4.23
C ALA A 281 11.31 -6.59 -5.48
N GLN A 282 10.99 -7.85 -5.71
CA GLN A 282 10.16 -8.29 -6.82
C GLN A 282 8.80 -8.76 -6.30
N LYS A 283 7.76 -8.47 -7.06
CA LYS A 283 6.43 -8.99 -6.76
C LYS A 283 6.31 -10.46 -7.15
N GLU A 284 5.61 -11.22 -6.35
CA GLU A 284 5.25 -12.60 -6.63
C GLU A 284 3.79 -12.71 -7.07
N VAL A 285 3.49 -13.72 -7.88
CA VAL A 285 2.13 -13.95 -8.38
C VAL A 285 1.25 -14.49 -7.25
N PHE A 286 0.33 -13.67 -6.76
CA PHE A 286 -0.70 -14.05 -5.78
C PHE A 286 -1.83 -14.85 -6.44
N LYS A 287 -2.30 -14.39 -7.61
CA LYS A 287 -3.27 -15.09 -8.45
C LYS A 287 -2.82 -15.05 -9.90
N ALA A 288 -2.68 -16.22 -10.51
CA ALA A 288 -2.24 -16.30 -11.90
C ALA A 288 -3.37 -15.91 -12.86
N LYS A 289 -2.99 -15.37 -14.00
CA LYS A 289 -3.87 -15.14 -15.14
C LYS A 289 -4.71 -16.38 -15.45
N ASP A 290 -5.96 -16.17 -15.82
CA ASP A 290 -6.97 -17.20 -16.16
C ASP A 290 -7.33 -18.16 -15.01
N SER A 291 -6.84 -17.88 -13.78
CA SER A 291 -7.26 -18.64 -12.59
C SER A 291 -8.67 -18.24 -12.14
N GLU A 292 -9.37 -19.20 -11.54
CA GLU A 292 -10.65 -18.95 -10.87
C GLU A 292 -10.41 -18.26 -9.53
N ILE A 293 -11.09 -17.14 -9.31
CA ILE A 293 -11.00 -16.36 -8.07
C ILE A 293 -12.25 -16.47 -7.20
N SER A 294 -13.40 -16.75 -7.83
CA SER A 294 -14.68 -16.96 -7.15
C SER A 294 -15.68 -17.68 -8.09
N GLU A 295 -16.85 -18.01 -7.60
CA GLU A 295 -17.91 -18.69 -8.34
C GLU A 295 -19.25 -17.99 -8.11
N VAL A 296 -20.01 -17.76 -9.18
CA VAL A 296 -21.38 -17.23 -9.12
C VAL A 296 -22.36 -18.35 -9.46
N THR A 297 -23.29 -18.63 -8.55
CA THR A 297 -24.38 -19.59 -8.79
C THR A 297 -25.65 -18.85 -9.18
N MET A 298 -26.27 -19.25 -10.30
CA MET A 298 -27.52 -18.66 -10.76
C MET A 298 -28.45 -19.65 -11.43
N GLU A 299 -29.73 -19.31 -11.46
CA GLU A 299 -30.76 -20.05 -12.21
C GLU A 299 -31.02 -19.41 -13.57
N TYR A 300 -31.23 -20.23 -14.58
CA TYR A 300 -31.63 -19.81 -15.92
C TYR A 300 -32.64 -20.79 -16.56
N ASN A 301 -33.45 -20.32 -17.51
CA ASN A 301 -34.29 -21.17 -18.30
C ASN A 301 -33.46 -21.85 -19.42
N ILE A 302 -33.54 -23.17 -19.58
CA ILE A 302 -32.79 -23.93 -20.62
C ILE A 302 -33.08 -23.42 -22.02
N ILE A 303 -34.34 -23.00 -22.29
CA ILE A 303 -34.73 -22.33 -23.53
C ILE A 303 -35.06 -20.86 -23.14
N PRO A 304 -34.51 -19.83 -23.83
CA PRO A 304 -34.81 -18.45 -23.53
C PRO A 304 -36.32 -18.21 -23.40
N LEU A 305 -36.73 -17.57 -22.29
CA LEU A 305 -38.10 -17.22 -21.95
C LEU A 305 -39.04 -18.38 -21.60
N ILE A 306 -38.75 -19.65 -22.02
CA ILE A 306 -39.64 -20.81 -21.86
C ILE A 306 -38.81 -22.03 -21.48
N GLY A 307 -39.34 -22.92 -20.65
CA GLY A 307 -38.71 -24.20 -20.35
C GLY A 307 -38.32 -24.38 -18.88
N PRO A 308 -37.79 -25.54 -18.54
CA PRO A 308 -37.37 -25.83 -17.17
C PRO A 308 -36.19 -24.94 -16.76
N LYS A 309 -36.19 -24.57 -15.50
CA LYS A 309 -35.06 -23.85 -14.86
C LYS A 309 -33.93 -24.84 -14.55
N LYS A 310 -32.72 -24.37 -14.68
CA LYS A 310 -31.49 -25.10 -14.31
C LYS A 310 -30.54 -24.17 -13.57
N THR A 311 -29.91 -24.69 -12.55
CA THR A 311 -28.84 -23.97 -11.82
C THR A 311 -27.52 -24.17 -12.55
N ILE A 312 -26.74 -23.12 -12.67
CA ILE A 312 -25.39 -23.13 -13.20
C ILE A 312 -24.43 -22.42 -12.26
N LYS A 313 -23.23 -22.95 -12.17
CA LYS A 313 -22.08 -22.37 -11.51
C LYS A 313 -21.18 -21.75 -12.57
N ILE A 314 -20.93 -20.48 -12.45
CA ILE A 314 -20.11 -19.69 -13.37
C ILE A 314 -18.81 -19.34 -12.66
N PRO A 315 -17.68 -19.95 -13.08
CA PRO A 315 -16.37 -19.56 -12.57
C PRO A 315 -16.10 -18.11 -12.94
N VAL A 316 -15.59 -17.33 -11.99
CA VAL A 316 -15.14 -15.95 -12.18
C VAL A 316 -13.62 -15.98 -12.28
N THR A 317 -13.08 -15.47 -13.38
CA THR A 317 -11.63 -15.48 -13.69
C THR A 317 -11.08 -14.08 -13.92
N ILE A 318 -9.78 -13.96 -13.88
CA ILE A 318 -9.02 -12.74 -14.22
C ILE A 318 -8.18 -12.99 -15.48
N HIS A 319 -7.88 -11.92 -16.26
CA HIS A 319 -7.10 -12.06 -17.51
C HIS A 319 -5.66 -11.53 -17.40
N GLU A 320 -5.23 -11.17 -16.20
CA GLU A 320 -3.86 -10.76 -15.89
C GLU A 320 -3.43 -11.34 -14.54
N ASP A 321 -2.13 -11.41 -14.30
CA ASP A 321 -1.60 -11.83 -13.01
C ASP A 321 -1.85 -10.75 -11.95
N ILE A 322 -2.34 -11.15 -10.79
CA ILE A 322 -2.32 -10.32 -9.59
C ILE A 322 -1.00 -10.61 -8.86
N SER A 323 -0.11 -9.63 -8.85
CA SER A 323 1.19 -9.77 -8.21
C SER A 323 1.33 -8.80 -7.05
N LEU A 324 1.82 -9.28 -5.91
CA LEU A 324 2.01 -8.55 -4.67
C LEU A 324 3.45 -8.76 -4.14
N TYR A 325 3.93 -7.83 -3.33
CA TYR A 325 5.20 -8.05 -2.62
C TYR A 325 5.03 -9.14 -1.54
N PRO A 326 6.04 -10.02 -1.37
CA PRO A 326 6.01 -11.09 -0.36
C PRO A 326 6.20 -10.52 1.04
N THR A 327 5.11 -10.20 1.71
CA THR A 327 5.05 -9.70 3.08
C THR A 327 4.38 -10.71 4.00
N ASP A 328 4.42 -10.49 5.31
CA ASP A 328 3.67 -11.26 6.32
C ASP A 328 2.17 -10.86 6.43
N LEU A 329 1.72 -9.94 5.57
CA LEU A 329 0.34 -9.47 5.51
C LEU A 329 -0.53 -10.38 4.63
N GLU A 330 -1.73 -10.68 5.09
CA GLU A 330 -2.69 -11.47 4.32
C GLU A 330 -3.46 -10.59 3.34
N PRO A 331 -3.39 -10.84 2.02
CA PRO A 331 -4.19 -10.14 1.03
C PRO A 331 -5.65 -10.57 1.10
N GLU A 332 -6.57 -9.61 1.02
CA GLU A 332 -7.98 -9.87 0.80
C GLU A 332 -8.31 -9.72 -0.68
N LEU A 333 -9.11 -10.65 -1.21
CA LEU A 333 -9.59 -10.62 -2.60
C LEU A 333 -11.11 -10.72 -2.60
N ASN A 334 -11.78 -9.63 -2.94
CA ASN A 334 -13.22 -9.53 -3.02
C ASN A 334 -13.65 -9.31 -4.46
N SER A 335 -14.63 -10.10 -4.96
CA SER A 335 -15.16 -9.95 -6.31
C SER A 335 -16.62 -9.50 -6.28
N GLU A 336 -16.94 -8.48 -7.07
CA GLU A 336 -18.29 -7.99 -7.29
C GLU A 336 -18.69 -8.26 -8.75
N VAL A 337 -19.71 -9.07 -8.94
CA VAL A 337 -20.20 -9.44 -10.25
C VAL A 337 -21.55 -8.74 -10.51
N GLY A 338 -21.63 -8.07 -11.64
CA GLY A 338 -22.84 -7.41 -12.07
C GLY A 338 -23.95 -8.38 -12.47
N LYS A 339 -25.04 -7.84 -13.05
CA LYS A 339 -26.15 -8.66 -13.52
C LYS A 339 -25.75 -9.48 -14.74
N ILE A 340 -25.67 -10.79 -14.59
CA ILE A 340 -25.31 -11.75 -15.67
C ILE A 340 -26.54 -12.16 -16.46
N ASN A 341 -26.41 -12.18 -17.79
CA ASN A 341 -27.32 -12.86 -18.69
C ASN A 341 -26.56 -14.04 -19.36
N VAL A 342 -26.94 -15.24 -19.02
CA VAL A 342 -26.27 -16.48 -19.51
C VAL A 342 -26.26 -16.58 -21.02
N TRP A 343 -27.26 -16.03 -21.72
CA TRP A 343 -27.42 -16.13 -23.17
C TRP A 343 -26.52 -15.16 -23.96
N THR A 344 -25.94 -14.17 -23.27
CA THR A 344 -24.99 -13.20 -23.83
C THR A 344 -23.61 -13.30 -23.17
N LEU A 345 -23.37 -14.35 -22.38
CA LEU A 345 -22.15 -14.56 -21.64
C LEU A 345 -20.98 -14.81 -22.58
N SER A 346 -19.89 -14.09 -22.38
CA SER A 346 -18.63 -14.23 -23.12
C SER A 346 -17.45 -14.30 -22.15
N LYS A 347 -16.42 -15.04 -22.54
CA LYS A 347 -15.18 -15.09 -21.78
C LYS A 347 -14.35 -13.80 -21.89
N ASP A 348 -14.57 -13.04 -22.98
CA ASP A 348 -13.76 -11.85 -23.31
C ASP A 348 -14.42 -10.53 -22.84
N LYS A 349 -15.60 -10.62 -22.22
CA LYS A 349 -16.31 -9.44 -21.74
C LYS A 349 -16.30 -9.42 -20.22
N SER A 350 -15.87 -8.30 -19.63
CA SER A 350 -15.94 -8.10 -18.18
C SER A 350 -17.37 -8.25 -17.67
N ILE A 351 -17.52 -8.95 -16.56
CA ILE A 351 -18.78 -9.18 -15.84
C ILE A 351 -18.81 -8.47 -14.48
N GLY A 352 -17.74 -7.79 -14.10
CA GLY A 352 -17.60 -7.09 -12.83
C GLY A 352 -16.15 -6.79 -12.50
N ASN A 353 -15.86 -6.53 -11.23
CA ASN A 353 -14.53 -6.22 -10.75
C ASN A 353 -14.14 -7.10 -9.57
N ALA A 354 -12.85 -7.35 -9.40
CA ALA A 354 -12.28 -7.86 -8.17
C ALA A 354 -11.36 -6.81 -7.56
N THR A 355 -11.48 -6.60 -6.25
CA THR A 355 -10.60 -5.71 -5.49
C THR A 355 -9.66 -6.55 -4.66
N VAL A 356 -8.37 -6.32 -4.84
CA VAL A 356 -7.32 -6.83 -3.95
C VAL A 356 -6.98 -5.74 -2.97
N SER A 357 -6.99 -6.05 -1.68
CA SER A 357 -6.59 -5.12 -0.63
C SER A 357 -5.53 -5.72 0.28
N VAL A 358 -4.53 -4.90 0.64
CA VAL A 358 -3.49 -5.24 1.61
C VAL A 358 -3.23 -3.99 2.45
N LYS A 359 -3.68 -3.96 3.69
CA LYS A 359 -3.35 -2.92 4.67
C LYS A 359 -3.32 -1.48 4.09
N GLY A 360 -4.47 -0.99 3.63
CA GLY A 360 -4.59 0.37 3.09
C GLY A 360 -4.23 0.53 1.61
N TYR A 361 -3.62 -0.46 0.99
CA TYR A 361 -3.48 -0.54 -0.46
C TYR A 361 -4.67 -1.26 -1.07
N GLU A 362 -5.23 -0.71 -2.15
CA GLU A 362 -6.32 -1.34 -2.91
C GLU A 362 -6.06 -1.19 -4.41
N LYS A 363 -6.31 -2.28 -5.14
CA LYS A 363 -6.27 -2.29 -6.60
C LYS A 363 -7.42 -3.10 -7.17
N GLN A 364 -8.07 -2.55 -8.20
CA GLN A 364 -9.17 -3.21 -8.90
C GLN A 364 -8.70 -3.86 -10.20
N TYR A 365 -9.31 -5.00 -10.50
CA TYR A 365 -9.09 -5.81 -11.68
C TYR A 365 -10.43 -6.16 -12.31
N ASP A 366 -10.51 -6.13 -13.64
CA ASP A 366 -11.69 -6.66 -14.34
C ASP A 366 -11.81 -8.16 -14.16
N VAL A 367 -13.05 -8.64 -13.94
CA VAL A 367 -13.31 -10.08 -13.86
C VAL A 367 -14.17 -10.55 -15.03
N TYR A 368 -13.96 -11.80 -15.41
CA TYR A 368 -14.51 -12.42 -16.59
C TYR A 368 -15.18 -13.74 -16.26
N SER A 369 -16.05 -14.22 -17.15
CA SER A 369 -16.65 -15.53 -17.00
C SER A 369 -15.69 -16.62 -17.48
N GLY A 370 -15.47 -17.67 -16.70
CA GLY A 370 -14.72 -18.86 -17.11
C GLY A 370 -15.45 -19.68 -18.18
N ILE A 371 -16.75 -19.44 -18.43
CA ILE A 371 -17.56 -20.10 -19.44
C ILE A 371 -18.25 -19.09 -20.36
N SER A 372 -18.58 -19.55 -21.57
CA SER A 372 -19.34 -18.78 -22.57
C SER A 372 -20.79 -19.30 -22.72
N ASN A 373 -21.64 -18.50 -23.39
CA ASN A 373 -22.96 -18.95 -23.81
C ASN A 373 -22.91 -20.23 -24.66
N MET A 374 -21.86 -20.45 -25.47
CA MET A 374 -21.67 -21.67 -26.26
C MET A 374 -21.42 -22.89 -25.37
N ASP A 375 -20.72 -22.75 -24.25
CA ASP A 375 -20.52 -23.83 -23.29
C ASP A 375 -21.85 -24.20 -22.63
N ILE A 376 -22.73 -23.27 -22.37
CA ILE A 376 -24.08 -23.47 -21.86
C ILE A 376 -24.94 -24.19 -22.89
N ILE A 377 -24.89 -23.78 -24.18
CA ILE A 377 -25.61 -24.43 -25.26
C ILE A 377 -25.13 -25.87 -25.40
N LYS A 378 -23.83 -26.13 -25.44
CA LYS A 378 -23.27 -27.49 -25.52
C LYS A 378 -23.72 -28.37 -24.36
N SER A 379 -23.74 -27.85 -23.13
CA SER A 379 -24.16 -28.60 -21.94
C SER A 379 -25.65 -28.99 -21.94
N ASN A 380 -26.46 -28.32 -22.77
CA ASN A 380 -27.91 -28.52 -22.87
C ASN A 380 -28.33 -29.06 -24.24
N ILE A 381 -27.42 -29.54 -25.11
CA ILE A 381 -27.68 -29.91 -26.48
C ILE A 381 -28.78 -30.99 -26.60
N LEU A 382 -28.83 -31.95 -25.67
CA LEU A 382 -29.85 -33.02 -25.65
C LEU A 382 -31.27 -32.44 -25.46
N TYR A 383 -31.42 -31.41 -24.61
CA TYR A 383 -32.72 -30.74 -24.41
C TYR A 383 -33.18 -30.03 -25.67
N TYR A 384 -32.27 -29.42 -26.44
CA TYR A 384 -32.62 -28.75 -27.69
C TYR A 384 -33.00 -29.75 -28.79
N ILE A 385 -32.27 -30.87 -28.91
CA ILE A 385 -32.61 -31.96 -29.82
C ILE A 385 -34.00 -32.53 -29.49
N LEU A 386 -34.27 -32.78 -28.21
CA LEU A 386 -35.56 -33.29 -27.77
C LEU A 386 -36.71 -32.30 -28.07
N ALA A 387 -36.50 -31.03 -27.78
CA ALA A 387 -37.47 -29.97 -28.09
C ALA A 387 -37.76 -29.86 -29.59
N LEU A 388 -36.73 -29.98 -30.44
CA LEU A 388 -36.85 -29.99 -31.88
C LEU A 388 -37.67 -31.21 -32.38
N LEU A 389 -37.40 -32.37 -31.84
CA LEU A 389 -38.16 -33.59 -32.17
C LEU A 389 -39.65 -33.43 -31.81
N VAL A 390 -39.94 -32.93 -30.61
CA VAL A 390 -41.32 -32.63 -30.19
C VAL A 390 -41.99 -31.64 -31.12
N LEU A 391 -41.28 -30.55 -31.50
CA LEU A 391 -41.79 -29.58 -32.47
C LEU A 391 -42.13 -30.20 -33.83
N ILE A 392 -41.24 -31.04 -34.36
CA ILE A 392 -41.45 -31.77 -35.62
C ILE A 392 -42.70 -32.65 -35.53
N ILE A 393 -42.89 -33.40 -34.43
CA ILE A 393 -44.06 -34.23 -34.20
C ILE A 393 -45.35 -33.38 -34.16
N VAL A 394 -45.32 -32.26 -33.44
CA VAL A 394 -46.48 -31.34 -33.36
C VAL A 394 -46.82 -30.78 -34.73
N VAL A 395 -45.85 -30.31 -35.51
CA VAL A 395 -46.03 -29.79 -36.85
C VAL A 395 -46.63 -30.89 -37.75
N PHE A 396 -46.11 -32.11 -37.69
CA PHE A 396 -46.63 -33.27 -38.44
C PHE A 396 -48.09 -33.55 -38.07
N LEU A 397 -48.45 -33.59 -36.79
CA LEU A 397 -49.83 -33.79 -36.33
C LEU A 397 -50.79 -32.67 -36.83
N VAL A 398 -50.34 -31.43 -36.79
CA VAL A 398 -51.11 -30.30 -37.31
C VAL A 398 -51.35 -30.44 -38.81
N LEU A 399 -50.34 -30.81 -39.58
CA LEU A 399 -50.47 -31.07 -41.03
C LEU A 399 -51.45 -32.21 -41.31
N LEU A 400 -51.40 -33.29 -40.51
CA LEU A 400 -52.38 -34.43 -40.63
C LEU A 400 -53.81 -33.90 -40.33
N ILE A 401 -54.02 -33.11 -39.33
CA ILE A 401 -55.37 -32.55 -39.02
C ILE A 401 -55.84 -31.66 -40.16
N ILE A 402 -55.00 -30.79 -40.69
CA ILE A 402 -55.34 -29.91 -41.84
C ILE A 402 -55.71 -30.78 -43.07
N SER A 403 -54.93 -31.84 -43.35
CA SER A 403 -55.14 -32.73 -44.41
C SER A 403 -56.54 -33.49 -44.29
N LYS A 404 -56.86 -33.93 -43.06
CA LYS A 404 -58.18 -34.50 -42.75
C LYS A 404 -59.34 -33.56 -42.97
N ILE A 405 -59.20 -32.31 -42.53
CA ILE A 405 -60.19 -31.24 -42.70
C ILE A 405 -60.38 -30.95 -44.19
N ASN A 406 -59.30 -30.82 -44.94
CA ASN A 406 -59.36 -30.53 -46.39
C ASN A 406 -60.00 -31.68 -47.15
N ARG A 407 -59.72 -32.97 -46.77
CA ARG A 407 -60.34 -34.14 -47.34
C ARG A 407 -61.84 -34.17 -47.05
N LYS A 408 -62.31 -33.86 -45.83
CA LYS A 408 -63.73 -33.72 -45.49
C LYS A 408 -64.40 -32.64 -46.30
N ARG A 409 -63.78 -31.47 -46.50
CA ARG A 409 -64.29 -30.33 -47.30
C ARG A 409 -64.42 -30.76 -48.77
N ARG A 410 -63.48 -31.45 -49.35
CA ARG A 410 -63.53 -31.98 -50.72
C ARG A 410 -64.70 -33.00 -50.90
N ASN A 411 -64.82 -33.91 -49.96
CA ASN A 411 -65.90 -34.91 -49.99
C ASN A 411 -67.27 -34.27 -49.79
N LYS A 412 -67.41 -33.21 -49.06
CA LYS A 412 -68.65 -32.46 -48.90
C LYS A 412 -69.01 -31.69 -50.16
N LYS A 413 -68.06 -31.12 -50.88
CA LYS A 413 -68.29 -30.46 -52.17
C LYS A 413 -68.71 -31.47 -53.26
N SER A 414 -68.10 -32.63 -53.33
CA SER A 414 -68.44 -33.65 -54.31
C SER A 414 -69.84 -34.25 -54.06
N ARG A 415 -70.42 -34.17 -52.87
CA ARG A 415 -71.82 -34.56 -52.55
C ARG A 415 -72.87 -33.46 -52.85
N ILE A 416 -72.50 -32.25 -53.07
CA ILE A 416 -73.39 -31.14 -53.41
C ILE A 416 -73.57 -31.00 -54.92
N TYR A 417 -72.65 -31.59 -55.71
CA TYR A 417 -72.67 -31.62 -57.21
C TYR A 417 -73.04 -32.97 -57.79
N ARG A 418 -73.61 -33.91 -57.01
CA ARG A 418 -74.34 -35.04 -57.39
C ARG A 418 -75.80 -34.86 -56.94
#